data_9bd9e94b3f16848a7d7996c5c1be81c0
#
_entry.id   9bd9e94b3f16848a7d7996c5c1be81c0
#
_cell.length_a   1.000
_cell.length_b   1.000
_cell.length_c   1.000
_cell.angle_alpha   90.00
_cell.angle_beta   90.00
_cell.angle_gamma   90.00
#
_symmetry.space_group_name_H-M   'P 1'
#
loop_
_entity.id
_entity.type
_entity.pdbx_description
1 polymer ?
#
loop_
_entity_poly.entity_id
_entity_poly.type
_entity_poly.pdbx_seq_one_letter_code
_entity_poly.pdbx_strand_id
1 'polypeptide(L)'
;MEKRYLVKQLPSKWPFSHGVAIKNAGTIVILAGQVAFDRHGPNRQLVGPGDLAAQTRQAIQNIRTLLGQCGATLKDVVDLTAYLTDIDRFEEAGRVAMEYFTDPLPTLTLIGVKALAFPALLIEIRAVAILPDRPAARRGKPARKKAIKKRRR
;
A
#
# COMPACT_ATOMS: atom_id res chain seq x y z
N MET A 1 18.57 3.16 -5.08
CA MET A 1 17.90 2.00 -4.47
C MET A 1 17.94 0.84 -5.46
N GLU A 2 18.35 -0.32 -5.01
CA GLU A 2 18.36 -1.56 -5.79
C GLU A 2 17.42 -2.55 -5.12
N LYS A 3 16.51 -3.15 -5.89
CA LYS A 3 15.62 -4.23 -5.45
C LYS A 3 16.01 -5.51 -6.19
N ARG A 4 16.28 -6.58 -5.45
CA ARG A 4 16.50 -7.92 -6.00
C ARG A 4 15.41 -8.84 -5.48
N TYR A 5 14.53 -9.27 -6.35
CA TYR A 5 13.48 -10.22 -6.04
C TYR A 5 14.04 -11.63 -6.00
N LEU A 6 13.75 -12.35 -4.94
CA LEU A 6 14.21 -13.73 -4.73
C LEU A 6 13.16 -14.65 -5.32
N VAL A 7 13.54 -15.28 -6.43
CA VAL A 7 12.70 -16.27 -7.10
C VAL A 7 13.06 -17.63 -6.55
N LYS A 8 12.06 -18.41 -6.21
CA LYS A 8 12.25 -19.75 -5.72
C LYS A 8 12.20 -20.76 -6.86
N GLN A 9 13.04 -21.80 -6.78
CA GLN A 9 13.01 -22.96 -7.67
C GLN A 9 11.83 -23.92 -7.41
N LEU A 10 10.94 -23.62 -6.45
CA LEU A 10 9.73 -24.41 -6.26
C LEU A 10 8.66 -23.99 -7.27
N PRO A 11 7.97 -24.97 -7.91
CA PRO A 11 6.86 -24.67 -8.78
C PRO A 11 5.75 -24.02 -7.95
N SER A 12 5.74 -22.70 -7.92
CA SER A 12 4.70 -21.93 -7.26
C SER A 12 3.76 -21.42 -8.34
N LYS A 13 2.52 -21.84 -8.27
CA LYS A 13 1.42 -21.26 -9.08
C LYS A 13 0.97 -19.91 -8.53
N TRP A 14 1.56 -19.46 -7.41
CA TRP A 14 1.10 -18.31 -6.66
C TRP A 14 1.81 -17.03 -7.11
N PRO A 15 1.07 -15.96 -7.35
CA PRO A 15 1.60 -14.72 -7.87
C PRO A 15 2.19 -13.84 -6.75
N PHE A 16 3.35 -14.21 -6.22
CA PHE A 16 4.11 -13.40 -5.26
C PHE A 16 5.60 -13.69 -5.31
N SER A 17 6.43 -12.75 -4.87
CA SER A 17 7.86 -12.97 -4.67
C SER A 17 8.10 -13.68 -3.33
N HIS A 18 9.07 -14.61 -3.30
CA HIS A 18 9.43 -15.32 -2.07
C HIS A 18 10.27 -14.47 -1.12
N GLY A 19 10.85 -13.41 -1.63
CA GLY A 19 11.60 -12.42 -0.87
C GLY A 19 12.05 -11.28 -1.74
N VAL A 20 12.38 -10.16 -1.12
CA VAL A 20 12.95 -8.98 -1.78
C VAL A 20 14.14 -8.52 -0.96
N ALA A 21 15.34 -8.53 -1.55
CA ALA A 21 16.52 -7.91 -0.96
C ALA A 21 16.62 -6.47 -1.47
N ILE A 22 16.77 -5.52 -0.54
CA ILE A 22 16.77 -4.09 -0.83
C ILE A 22 18.07 -3.48 -0.31
N LYS A 23 18.81 -2.80 -1.22
CA LYS A 23 20.02 -2.04 -0.87
C LYS A 23 19.79 -0.56 -1.13
N ASN A 24 20.42 0.28 -0.33
CA ASN A 24 20.32 1.74 -0.44
C ASN A 24 18.85 2.19 -0.45
N ALA A 25 18.09 1.66 0.50
CA ALA A 25 16.70 2.05 0.73
C ALA A 25 16.63 3.52 1.13
N GLY A 26 15.69 4.23 0.54
CA GLY A 26 15.36 5.58 0.97
C GLY A 26 14.26 5.56 2.05
N THR A 27 13.11 6.16 1.74
CA THR A 27 11.99 6.20 2.68
C THR A 27 11.26 4.86 2.75
N ILE A 28 11.08 4.33 3.96
CA ILE A 28 10.24 3.16 4.23
C ILE A 28 8.87 3.66 4.68
N VAL A 29 7.82 3.21 4.00
CA VAL A 29 6.43 3.51 4.33
C VAL A 29 5.79 2.23 4.86
N ILE A 30 5.36 2.26 6.12
CA ILE A 30 4.66 1.14 6.77
C ILE A 30 3.21 1.56 6.94
N LEU A 31 2.30 0.86 6.30
CA LEU A 31 0.87 1.10 6.45
C LEU A 31 0.29 0.12 7.47
N ALA A 32 -0.61 0.61 8.30
CA ALA A 32 -1.48 -0.24 9.11
C ALA A 32 -2.40 -1.07 8.21
N GLY A 33 -3.07 -2.07 8.77
CA GLY A 33 -4.08 -2.85 8.07
C GLY A 33 -5.15 -1.95 7.45
N GLN A 34 -5.46 -2.18 6.19
CA GLN A 34 -6.49 -1.49 5.44
C GLN A 34 -7.65 -2.45 5.19
N VAL A 35 -8.83 -1.98 5.49
CA VAL A 35 -10.09 -2.71 5.37
C VAL A 35 -11.04 -1.98 4.41
N ALA A 36 -12.17 -2.59 4.10
CA ALA A 36 -13.08 -2.12 3.07
C ALA A 36 -13.99 -0.95 3.50
N PHE A 37 -13.49 -0.02 4.30
CA PHE A 37 -14.22 1.21 4.55
C PHE A 37 -13.89 2.27 3.50
N ASP A 38 -14.94 2.88 2.92
CA ASP A 38 -14.77 4.06 2.07
C ASP A 38 -14.25 5.22 2.93
N ARG A 39 -13.05 5.70 2.60
CA ARG A 39 -12.41 6.83 3.29
C ARG A 39 -12.84 8.18 2.75
N HIS A 40 -13.45 8.20 1.58
CA HIS A 40 -13.87 9.42 0.89
C HIS A 40 -15.34 9.76 1.15
N GLY A 41 -16.13 8.79 1.61
CA GLY A 41 -17.53 9.00 1.99
C GLY A 41 -17.67 9.68 3.36
N PRO A 42 -18.72 10.48 3.57
CA PRO A 42 -18.95 11.20 4.82
C PRO A 42 -19.11 10.31 6.05
N ASN A 43 -19.46 9.04 5.87
CA ASN A 43 -19.83 8.13 6.95
C ASN A 43 -18.95 6.86 7.06
N ARG A 44 -17.81 6.80 6.37
CA ARG A 44 -16.94 5.62 6.37
C ARG A 44 -17.72 4.30 6.20
N GLN A 45 -18.55 4.23 5.18
CA GLN A 45 -19.40 3.05 4.94
C GLN A 45 -18.54 1.85 4.54
N LEU A 46 -18.96 0.68 5.02
CA LEU A 46 -18.40 -0.59 4.55
C LEU A 46 -18.82 -0.81 3.10
N VAL A 47 -17.83 -1.04 2.25
CA VAL A 47 -18.03 -1.41 0.83
C VAL A 47 -18.14 -2.92 0.72
N GLY A 48 -19.14 -3.41 0.00
CA GLY A 48 -19.31 -4.82 -0.31
C GLY A 48 -19.53 -5.73 0.92
N PRO A 49 -20.57 -5.50 1.75
CA PRO A 49 -20.92 -6.47 2.79
C PRO A 49 -21.13 -7.86 2.20
N GLY A 50 -20.40 -8.88 2.70
CA GLY A 50 -20.46 -10.26 2.18
C GLY A 50 -19.68 -10.51 0.88
N ASP A 51 -19.20 -9.48 0.19
CA ASP A 51 -18.47 -9.56 -1.07
C ASP A 51 -16.94 -9.38 -0.83
N LEU A 52 -16.21 -10.50 -0.81
CA LEU A 52 -14.76 -10.49 -0.58
C LEU A 52 -14.01 -9.76 -1.70
N ALA A 53 -14.46 -9.89 -2.96
CA ALA A 53 -13.80 -9.23 -4.08
C ALA A 53 -13.94 -7.70 -3.99
N ALA A 54 -15.15 -7.20 -3.68
CA ALA A 54 -15.38 -5.77 -3.46
C ALA A 54 -14.56 -5.24 -2.26
N GLN A 55 -14.53 -6.00 -1.16
CA GLN A 55 -13.74 -5.62 0.02
C GLN A 55 -12.23 -5.61 -0.25
N THR A 56 -11.72 -6.59 -0.99
CA THR A 56 -10.30 -6.63 -1.40
C THR A 56 -9.96 -5.41 -2.26
N ARG A 57 -10.80 -5.10 -3.23
CA ARG A 57 -10.62 -3.92 -4.11
C ARG A 57 -10.56 -2.63 -3.32
N GLN A 58 -11.48 -2.44 -2.38
CA GLN A 58 -11.52 -1.25 -1.54
C GLN A 58 -10.30 -1.14 -0.62
N ALA A 59 -9.87 -2.24 0.00
CA ALA A 59 -8.67 -2.25 0.84
C ALA A 59 -7.41 -1.83 0.05
N ILE A 60 -7.23 -2.34 -1.18
CA ILE A 60 -6.12 -1.97 -2.06
C ILE A 60 -6.23 -0.50 -2.51
N GLN A 61 -7.42 0.01 -2.78
CA GLN A 61 -7.61 1.42 -3.10
C GLN A 61 -7.24 2.33 -1.91
N ASN A 62 -7.56 1.92 -0.69
CA ASN A 62 -7.16 2.63 0.52
C ASN A 62 -5.63 2.66 0.67
N ILE A 63 -4.94 1.53 0.43
CA ILE A 63 -3.47 1.45 0.36
C ILE A 63 -2.93 2.44 -0.67
N ARG A 64 -3.46 2.42 -1.90
CA ARG A 64 -3.04 3.32 -2.98
C ARG A 64 -3.18 4.80 -2.59
N THR A 65 -4.29 5.15 -1.95
CA THR A 65 -4.56 6.53 -1.50
C THR A 65 -3.55 6.98 -0.45
N LEU A 66 -3.25 6.12 0.54
CA LEU A 66 -2.27 6.44 1.59
C LEU A 66 -0.85 6.54 1.05
N LEU A 67 -0.46 5.63 0.15
CA LEU A 67 0.84 5.69 -0.53
C LEU A 67 1.02 7.01 -1.29
N GLY A 68 -0.04 7.47 -1.97
CA GLY A 68 -0.03 8.74 -2.69
C GLY A 68 0.29 9.95 -1.81
N GLN A 69 -0.08 9.94 -0.53
CA GLN A 69 0.26 11.00 0.42
C GLN A 69 1.77 11.11 0.70
N CYS A 70 2.49 10.00 0.50
CA CYS A 70 3.95 9.94 0.64
C CYS A 70 4.68 10.05 -0.71
N GLY A 71 3.94 10.25 -1.81
CA GLY A 71 4.49 10.24 -3.17
C GLY A 71 4.89 8.84 -3.64
N ALA A 72 4.37 7.80 -3.00
CA ALA A 72 4.54 6.40 -3.37
C ALA A 72 3.35 5.89 -4.21
N THR A 73 3.54 4.75 -4.83
CA THR A 73 2.55 4.04 -5.64
C THR A 73 2.51 2.56 -5.24
N LEU A 74 1.56 1.80 -5.77
CA LEU A 74 1.53 0.35 -5.57
C LEU A 74 2.78 -0.37 -6.10
N LYS A 75 3.49 0.20 -7.07
CA LYS A 75 4.77 -0.34 -7.58
C LYS A 75 5.92 -0.25 -6.56
N ASP A 76 5.78 0.59 -5.56
CA ASP A 76 6.77 0.74 -4.49
C ASP A 76 6.53 -0.25 -3.35
N VAL A 77 5.38 -0.95 -3.34
CA VAL A 77 5.06 -1.99 -2.36
C VAL A 77 6.01 -3.17 -2.54
N VAL A 78 6.58 -3.63 -1.44
CA VAL A 78 7.54 -4.73 -1.40
C VAL A 78 7.04 -5.91 -0.57
N ASP A 79 6.09 -5.66 0.33
CA ASP A 79 5.53 -6.68 1.21
C ASP A 79 4.05 -6.43 1.49
N LEU A 80 3.28 -7.51 1.46
CA LEU A 80 1.87 -7.55 1.81
C LEU A 80 1.62 -8.65 2.86
N THR A 81 0.79 -8.34 3.83
CA THR A 81 0.17 -9.35 4.70
C THR A 81 -1.33 -9.20 4.59
N ALA A 82 -2.01 -10.29 4.21
CA ALA A 82 -3.46 -10.31 4.11
C ALA A 82 -4.05 -11.27 5.15
N TYR A 83 -5.02 -10.76 5.90
CA TYR A 83 -5.78 -11.49 6.91
C TYR A 83 -7.18 -11.72 6.37
N LEU A 84 -7.62 -12.98 6.31
CA LEU A 84 -8.94 -13.39 5.81
C LEU A 84 -9.72 -14.10 6.92
N THR A 85 -11.00 -13.77 7.06
CA THR A 85 -11.90 -14.49 7.98
C THR A 85 -12.31 -15.86 7.44
N ASP A 86 -12.22 -16.04 6.12
CA ASP A 86 -12.41 -17.30 5.41
C ASP A 86 -11.22 -17.54 4.47
N ILE A 87 -10.25 -18.34 4.95
CA ILE A 87 -9.01 -18.59 4.21
C ILE A 87 -9.23 -19.41 2.94
N ASP A 88 -10.28 -20.20 2.87
CA ASP A 88 -10.55 -21.03 1.69
C ASP A 88 -10.92 -20.18 0.45
N ARG A 89 -11.30 -18.92 0.68
CA ARG A 89 -11.60 -17.95 -0.39
C ARG A 89 -10.37 -17.13 -0.86
N PHE A 90 -9.16 -17.48 -0.44
CA PHE A 90 -7.96 -16.70 -0.77
C PHE A 90 -7.72 -16.50 -2.27
N GLU A 91 -8.12 -17.45 -3.13
CA GLU A 91 -7.99 -17.30 -4.58
C GLU A 91 -8.86 -16.18 -5.15
N GLU A 92 -10.04 -15.95 -4.55
CA GLU A 92 -10.92 -14.84 -4.94
C GLU A 92 -10.25 -13.49 -4.66
N ALA A 93 -9.68 -13.30 -3.46
CA ALA A 93 -8.91 -12.12 -3.12
C ALA A 93 -7.66 -11.97 -4.00
N GLY A 94 -6.97 -13.07 -4.30
CA GLY A 94 -5.80 -13.12 -5.16
C GLY A 94 -6.08 -12.63 -6.58
N ARG A 95 -7.19 -13.06 -7.19
CA ARG A 95 -7.60 -12.57 -8.52
C ARG A 95 -7.78 -11.06 -8.56
N VAL A 96 -8.40 -10.49 -7.53
CA VAL A 96 -8.54 -9.04 -7.42
C VAL A 96 -7.19 -8.35 -7.23
N ALA A 97 -6.32 -8.90 -6.38
CA ALA A 97 -4.98 -8.32 -6.16
C ALA A 97 -4.17 -8.23 -7.45
N MET A 98 -4.29 -9.22 -8.35
CA MET A 98 -3.61 -9.22 -9.65
C MET A 98 -4.09 -8.14 -10.63
N GLU A 99 -5.23 -7.51 -10.38
CA GLU A 99 -5.67 -6.32 -11.15
C GLU A 99 -4.79 -5.08 -10.83
N TYR A 100 -4.11 -5.08 -9.69
CA TYR A 100 -3.40 -3.93 -9.14
C TYR A 100 -1.88 -4.14 -9.04
N PHE A 101 -1.45 -5.36 -8.76
CA PHE A 101 -0.03 -5.71 -8.61
C PHE A 101 0.44 -6.48 -9.83
N THR A 102 1.48 -5.96 -10.49
CA THR A 102 2.10 -6.55 -11.67
C THR A 102 3.55 -6.88 -11.38
N ASP A 103 4.15 -7.73 -12.20
CA ASP A 103 5.55 -8.12 -12.05
C ASP A 103 6.51 -6.90 -12.08
N PRO A 104 7.49 -6.83 -11.18
CA PRO A 104 7.81 -7.76 -10.12
C PRO A 104 6.84 -7.64 -8.93
N LEU A 105 6.29 -8.77 -8.50
CA LEU A 105 5.29 -8.83 -7.44
C LEU A 105 5.91 -8.65 -6.04
N PRO A 106 5.20 -8.05 -5.08
CA PRO A 106 5.63 -8.00 -3.68
C PRO A 106 5.70 -9.41 -3.06
N THR A 107 6.33 -9.51 -1.90
CA THR A 107 6.12 -10.67 -1.03
C THR A 107 4.70 -10.67 -0.50
N LEU A 108 4.17 -11.85 -0.21
CA LEU A 108 2.82 -12.01 0.32
C LEU A 108 2.79 -13.07 1.42
N THR A 109 2.18 -12.72 2.55
CA THR A 109 1.80 -13.68 3.59
C THR A 109 0.28 -13.67 3.71
N LEU A 110 -0.34 -14.87 3.63
CA LEU A 110 -1.78 -15.05 3.83
C LEU A 110 -2.03 -15.71 5.18
N ILE A 111 -2.97 -15.17 5.94
CA ILE A 111 -3.29 -15.61 7.29
C ILE A 111 -4.81 -15.73 7.44
N GLY A 112 -5.28 -16.93 7.78
CA GLY A 112 -6.66 -17.13 8.23
C GLY A 112 -6.81 -16.64 9.66
N VAL A 113 -7.83 -15.83 9.94
CA VAL A 113 -8.11 -15.29 11.27
C VAL A 113 -9.54 -15.61 11.69
N LYS A 114 -9.76 -15.74 12.99
CA LYS A 114 -11.10 -16.01 13.53
C LYS A 114 -12.08 -14.85 13.29
N ALA A 115 -11.60 -13.62 13.37
CA ALA A 115 -12.37 -12.40 13.16
C ALA A 115 -11.43 -11.23 12.88
N LEU A 116 -11.96 -10.20 12.26
CA LEU A 116 -11.38 -8.86 12.13
C LEU A 116 -12.06 -7.90 13.11
N ALA A 117 -11.60 -6.65 13.14
CA ALA A 117 -12.09 -5.64 14.10
C ALA A 117 -13.60 -5.39 14.02
N PHE A 118 -14.22 -5.63 12.88
CA PHE A 118 -15.68 -5.54 12.70
C PHE A 118 -16.21 -6.82 12.05
N PRO A 119 -17.38 -7.35 12.50
CA PRO A 119 -17.89 -8.65 12.05
C PRO A 119 -18.15 -8.75 10.53
N ALA A 120 -18.47 -7.65 9.87
CA ALA A 120 -18.76 -7.63 8.44
C ALA A 120 -17.52 -7.50 7.55
N LEU A 121 -16.32 -7.39 8.14
CA LEU A 121 -15.06 -7.40 7.40
C LEU A 121 -14.65 -8.83 7.07
N LEU A 122 -14.28 -9.04 5.81
CA LEU A 122 -13.81 -10.34 5.29
C LEU A 122 -12.32 -10.38 5.07
N ILE A 123 -11.70 -9.21 4.86
CA ILE A 123 -10.27 -9.07 4.59
C ILE A 123 -9.69 -7.80 5.18
N GLU A 124 -8.45 -7.89 5.65
CA GLU A 124 -7.59 -6.76 6.01
C GLU A 124 -6.23 -6.95 5.35
N ILE A 125 -5.66 -5.89 4.78
CA ILE A 125 -4.37 -5.93 4.08
C ILE A 125 -3.42 -4.90 4.66
N ARG A 126 -2.27 -5.36 5.17
CA ARG A 126 -1.13 -4.54 5.57
C ARG A 126 -0.14 -4.46 4.43
N ALA A 127 0.50 -3.30 4.24
CA ALA A 127 1.50 -3.10 3.21
C ALA A 127 2.75 -2.39 3.72
N VAL A 128 3.91 -2.75 3.15
CA VAL A 128 5.17 -2.03 3.28
C VAL A 128 5.63 -1.60 1.90
N ALA A 129 5.95 -0.33 1.74
CA ALA A 129 6.49 0.22 0.51
C ALA A 129 7.85 0.88 0.76
N ILE A 130 8.72 0.90 -0.25
CA ILE A 130 10.05 1.50 -0.16
C ILE A 130 10.30 2.37 -1.38
N LEU A 131 10.54 3.65 -1.11
CA LEU A 131 10.89 4.63 -2.14
C LEU A 131 12.41 4.82 -2.19
N PRO A 132 12.96 5.13 -3.38
CA PRO A 132 14.34 5.59 -3.47
C PRO A 132 14.51 6.91 -2.73
N ASP A 133 15.72 7.16 -2.23
CA ASP A 133 16.09 8.51 -1.79
C ASP A 133 15.91 9.46 -2.96
N ARG A 134 14.98 10.39 -2.82
CA ARG A 134 14.94 11.55 -3.71
C ARG A 134 15.95 12.56 -3.18
N PRO A 135 16.92 13.01 -4.02
CA PRO A 135 17.73 14.17 -3.63
C PRO A 135 16.77 15.26 -3.18
N ALA A 136 16.98 15.80 -1.99
CA ALA A 136 16.15 16.89 -1.46
C ALA A 136 16.03 17.94 -2.57
N ALA A 137 14.83 18.15 -3.09
CA ALA A 137 14.59 19.25 -4.01
C ALA A 137 15.17 20.48 -3.34
N ARG A 138 16.15 21.15 -3.98
CA ARG A 138 16.78 22.36 -3.43
C ARG A 138 15.63 23.26 -2.99
N ARG A 139 15.44 23.38 -1.67
CA ARG A 139 14.48 24.33 -1.11
C ARG A 139 14.87 25.68 -1.68
N GLY A 140 14.07 26.20 -2.60
CA GLY A 140 14.28 27.51 -3.19
C GLY A 140 14.53 28.49 -2.05
N LYS A 141 15.65 29.25 -2.14
CA LYS A 141 15.95 30.30 -1.16
C LYS A 141 14.68 31.12 -0.97
N PRO A 142 14.26 31.39 0.28
CA PRO A 142 13.09 32.23 0.53
C PRO A 142 13.32 33.58 -0.17
N ALA A 143 12.34 33.99 -0.97
CA ALA A 143 12.38 35.24 -1.68
C ALA A 143 12.68 36.38 -0.70
N ARG A 144 13.78 37.09 -0.93
CA ARG A 144 14.23 38.22 -0.12
C ARG A 144 13.10 39.27 -0.17
N LYS A 145 12.39 39.48 0.95
CA LYS A 145 11.40 40.53 1.09
C LYS A 145 12.09 41.86 0.80
N LYS A 146 11.70 42.53 -0.29
CA LYS A 146 12.15 43.90 -0.56
C LYS A 146 11.64 44.81 0.57
N ALA A 147 12.58 45.45 1.26
CA ALA A 147 12.27 46.45 2.28
C ALA A 147 11.57 47.62 1.62
N ILE A 148 10.34 47.91 2.05
CA ILE A 148 9.59 49.11 1.65
C ILE A 148 10.21 50.28 2.39
N LYS A 149 10.93 51.11 1.63
CA LYS A 149 11.40 52.42 2.15
C LYS A 149 10.21 53.30 2.44
N LYS A 150 9.89 53.49 3.73
CA LYS A 150 8.94 54.56 4.13
C LYS A 150 9.54 55.91 3.81
N ARG A 151 8.96 56.61 2.83
CA ARG A 151 9.20 58.07 2.64
C ARG A 151 8.52 58.81 3.78
N ARG A 152 9.32 59.50 4.60
CA ARG A 152 8.83 60.52 5.52
C ARG A 152 8.52 61.80 4.69
N ARG A 153 7.36 62.33 4.86
CA ARG A 153 7.03 63.76 4.65
C ARG A 153 6.88 64.41 6.00
#